data_4eb9a152f9747240276f32954b3cad93
#
_entry.id   4eb9a152f9747240276f32954b3cad93
#
_cell.length_a   1.000
_cell.length_b   1.000
_cell.length_c   1.000
_cell.angle_alpha   90.00
_cell.angle_beta   90.00
_cell.angle_gamma   90.00
#
_symmetry.space_group_name_H-M   'P 1'
#
loop_
_entity.id
_entity.type
_entity.pdbx_description
1 polymer ?
#
loop_
_entity_poly.entity_id
_entity_poly.type
_entity_poly.pdbx_seq_one_letter_code
_entity_poly.pdbx_strand_id
1 'polypeptide(L)'
;MLIYTLKTQWKDGIDDDCQITLFNNYEKALNAYNEAVANATTDQDMWPSRLTWVDGVPNEDYELLSAACSNEYTDEEELSWHLYNCWDDTNFYTIDLLILEVK
;
A
#
# COMPACT_ATOMS: atom_id res chain seq x y z
N MET A 1 10.88 21.61 -3.12
CA MET A 1 9.75 21.35 -2.21
C MET A 1 9.41 19.86 -2.29
N LEU A 2 9.24 19.23 -1.14
CA LEU A 2 8.88 17.81 -1.09
C LEU A 2 7.36 17.64 -1.04
N ILE A 3 6.85 16.69 -1.80
CA ILE A 3 5.45 16.26 -1.77
C ILE A 3 5.43 14.80 -1.34
N TYR A 4 4.60 14.50 -0.37
CA TYR A 4 4.44 13.16 0.17
C TYR A 4 3.18 12.57 -0.43
N THR A 5 3.34 11.44 -1.10
CA THR A 5 2.28 10.84 -1.92
C THR A 5 1.87 9.51 -1.33
N LEU A 6 0.59 9.37 -1.00
CA LEU A 6 -0.01 8.09 -0.64
C LEU A 6 -0.69 7.52 -1.87
N LYS A 7 -0.21 6.37 -2.33
CA LYS A 7 -0.78 5.69 -3.49
C LYS A 7 -1.33 4.35 -3.03
N THR A 8 -2.62 4.12 -3.27
CA THR A 8 -3.24 2.81 -3.06
C THR A 8 -3.71 2.28 -4.40
N GLN A 9 -3.42 1.02 -4.66
CA GLN A 9 -3.81 0.37 -5.92
C GLN A 9 -4.21 -1.07 -5.64
N TRP A 10 -5.30 -1.51 -6.26
CA TRP A 10 -5.72 -2.90 -6.17
C TRP A 10 -6.24 -3.39 -7.51
N LYS A 11 -6.17 -4.69 -7.69
CA LYS A 11 -6.71 -5.37 -8.86
C LYS A 11 -7.29 -6.70 -8.43
N ASP A 12 -8.51 -6.97 -8.89
CA ASP A 12 -9.23 -8.23 -8.66
C ASP A 12 -9.76 -8.74 -10.00
N GLY A 13 -8.94 -9.51 -10.69
CA GLY A 13 -9.30 -10.02 -12.00
C GLY A 13 -9.42 -8.89 -13.03
N ILE A 14 -10.66 -8.54 -13.39
CA ILE A 14 -10.93 -7.50 -14.38
C ILE A 14 -11.16 -6.11 -13.77
N ASP A 15 -11.41 -6.05 -12.45
CA ASP A 15 -11.65 -4.78 -11.76
C ASP A 15 -10.34 -4.26 -11.17
N ASP A 16 -10.07 -2.98 -11.37
CA ASP A 16 -8.93 -2.32 -10.78
C ASP A 16 -9.28 -0.92 -10.31
N ASP A 17 -8.51 -0.40 -9.36
CA ASP A 17 -8.62 0.98 -8.90
C ASP A 17 -7.25 1.47 -8.44
N CYS A 18 -7.04 2.78 -8.58
CA CYS A 18 -5.83 3.44 -8.13
C CYS A 18 -6.20 4.81 -7.57
N GLN A 19 -5.84 5.06 -6.31
CA GLN A 19 -6.08 6.34 -5.65
C GLN A 19 -4.76 6.97 -5.24
N ILE A 20 -4.65 8.27 -5.44
CA ILE A 20 -3.45 9.04 -5.10
C ILE A 20 -3.88 10.24 -4.26
N THR A 21 -3.27 10.39 -3.09
CA THR A 21 -3.49 11.52 -2.19
C THR A 21 -2.16 12.20 -1.92
N LEU A 22 -2.13 13.53 -2.04
CA LEU A 22 -0.93 14.33 -1.84
C LEU A 22 -0.96 15.03 -0.48
N PHE A 23 0.19 15.05 0.18
CA PHE A 23 0.37 15.72 1.47
C PHE A 23 1.58 16.63 1.41
N ASN A 24 1.54 17.72 2.16
CA ASN A 24 2.67 18.63 2.31
C ASN A 24 3.48 18.38 3.59
N ASN A 25 3.15 17.35 4.33
CA ASN A 25 3.75 17.04 5.63
C ASN A 25 3.90 15.52 5.76
N TYR A 26 5.12 15.09 6.12
CA TYR A 26 5.43 13.67 6.23
C TYR A 26 4.59 12.98 7.30
N GLU A 27 4.43 13.59 8.47
CA GLU A 27 3.67 12.99 9.56
C GLU A 27 2.23 12.70 9.16
N LYS A 28 1.60 13.62 8.43
CA LYS A 28 0.22 13.41 7.93
C LYS A 28 0.16 12.27 6.93
N ALA A 29 1.13 12.21 6.02
CA ALA A 29 1.21 11.14 5.03
C ALA A 29 1.47 9.79 5.70
N LEU A 30 2.37 9.75 6.68
CA LEU A 30 2.68 8.53 7.44
C LEU A 30 1.46 8.02 8.19
N ASN A 31 0.71 8.92 8.85
CA ASN A 31 -0.52 8.54 9.54
C ASN A 31 -1.55 7.98 8.57
N ALA A 32 -1.69 8.60 7.39
CA ALA A 32 -2.60 8.10 6.36
C ALA A 32 -2.15 6.73 5.83
N TYR A 33 -0.85 6.53 5.64
CA TYR A 33 -0.30 5.24 5.23
C TYR A 33 -0.61 4.15 6.27
N ASN A 34 -0.33 4.42 7.53
CA ASN A 34 -0.59 3.47 8.62
C ASN A 34 -2.08 3.14 8.73
N GLU A 35 -2.95 4.12 8.57
CA GLU A 35 -4.39 3.91 8.56
C GLU A 35 -4.83 3.07 7.37
N ALA A 36 -4.28 3.33 6.18
CA ALA A 36 -4.59 2.55 4.99
C ALA A 36 -4.17 1.08 5.14
N VAL A 37 -2.99 0.83 5.70
CA VAL A 37 -2.52 -0.54 5.97
C VAL A 37 -3.42 -1.23 7.01
N ALA A 38 -3.77 -0.54 8.08
CA ALA A 38 -4.65 -1.08 9.10
C ALA A 38 -6.03 -1.43 8.54
N ASN A 39 -6.61 -0.54 7.73
CA ASN A 39 -7.89 -0.79 7.08
C ASN A 39 -7.78 -1.97 6.09
N ALA A 40 -6.70 -2.02 5.34
CA ALA A 40 -6.47 -3.10 4.40
C ALA A 40 -6.39 -4.47 5.09
N THR A 41 -5.85 -4.53 6.31
CA THR A 41 -5.73 -5.80 7.04
C THR A 41 -6.99 -6.17 7.83
N THR A 42 -7.95 -5.26 7.99
CA THR A 42 -9.15 -5.50 8.81
C THR A 42 -10.47 -5.42 8.04
N ASP A 43 -10.52 -4.65 6.94
CA ASP A 43 -11.73 -4.43 6.17
C ASP A 43 -11.77 -5.37 4.96
N GLN A 44 -12.50 -6.47 5.11
CA GLN A 44 -12.62 -7.50 4.08
C GLN A 44 -13.31 -7.01 2.80
N ASP A 45 -14.11 -5.94 2.90
CA ASP A 45 -14.80 -5.39 1.72
C ASP A 45 -13.85 -4.70 0.73
N MET A 46 -12.64 -4.36 1.19
CA MET A 46 -11.63 -3.72 0.36
C MET A 46 -10.72 -4.71 -0.37
N TRP A 47 -10.91 -6.00 -0.14
CA TRP A 47 -10.00 -7.01 -0.65
C TRP A 47 -10.47 -7.62 -1.97
N PRO A 48 -9.52 -8.11 -2.79
CA PRO A 48 -9.88 -9.00 -3.89
C PRO A 48 -10.73 -10.17 -3.40
N SER A 49 -11.71 -10.57 -4.17
CA SER A 49 -12.74 -11.52 -3.74
C SER A 49 -12.21 -12.90 -3.31
N ARG A 50 -10.97 -13.23 -3.69
CA ARG A 50 -10.33 -14.51 -3.37
C ARG A 50 -9.41 -14.45 -2.17
N LEU A 51 -9.20 -13.27 -1.63
CA LEU A 51 -8.31 -13.12 -0.49
C LEU A 51 -9.06 -13.44 0.80
N THR A 52 -8.47 -14.30 1.60
CA THR A 52 -8.96 -14.61 2.95
C THR A 52 -7.84 -14.39 3.96
N TRP A 53 -8.22 -13.99 5.15
CA TRP A 53 -7.30 -13.81 6.26
C TRP A 53 -7.56 -14.88 7.31
N VAL A 54 -6.49 -15.45 7.85
CA VAL A 54 -6.55 -16.39 8.96
C VAL A 54 -5.61 -15.84 10.03
N ASP A 55 -6.18 -15.45 11.16
CA ASP A 55 -5.44 -14.89 12.30
C ASP A 55 -4.55 -13.68 11.92
N GLY A 56 -5.06 -12.83 11.02
CA GLY A 56 -4.34 -11.63 10.60
C GLY A 56 -3.23 -11.88 9.58
N VAL A 57 -3.17 -13.08 9.02
CA VAL A 57 -2.20 -13.46 8.00
C VAL A 57 -2.95 -13.82 6.72
N PRO A 58 -2.48 -13.40 5.54
CA PRO A 58 -3.12 -13.79 4.29
C PRO A 58 -3.02 -15.31 4.10
N ASN A 59 -3.97 -15.87 3.33
CA ASN A 59 -3.94 -17.30 3.05
C ASN A 59 -2.69 -17.67 2.23
N GLU A 60 -2.42 -18.98 2.11
CA GLU A 60 -1.20 -19.49 1.48
C GLU A 60 -1.03 -19.14 0.00
N ASP A 61 -2.12 -18.73 -0.68
CA ASP A 61 -2.07 -18.33 -2.09
C ASP A 61 -1.62 -16.89 -2.29
N TYR A 62 -1.41 -16.13 -1.20
CA TYR A 62 -0.99 -14.73 -1.25
C TYR A 62 0.29 -14.53 -0.47
N GLU A 63 1.11 -13.64 -0.96
CA GLU A 63 2.36 -13.25 -0.30
C GLU A 63 2.31 -11.79 0.11
N LEU A 64 2.57 -11.53 1.40
CA LEU A 64 2.66 -10.19 1.93
C LEU A 64 4.12 -9.74 1.89
N LEU A 65 4.37 -8.67 1.15
CA LEU A 65 5.68 -8.05 1.04
C LEU A 65 5.59 -6.63 1.59
N SER A 66 6.54 -6.25 2.42
CA SER A 66 6.66 -4.89 2.90
C SER A 66 8.10 -4.43 2.79
N ALA A 67 8.28 -3.15 2.49
CA ALA A 67 9.60 -2.56 2.36
C ALA A 67 9.61 -1.14 2.90
N ALA A 68 10.76 -0.74 3.43
CA ALA A 68 11.02 0.63 3.85
C ALA A 68 12.43 1.00 3.38
N CYS A 69 12.58 2.22 2.89
CA CYS A 69 13.90 2.75 2.51
C CYS A 69 13.96 4.25 2.83
N SER A 70 15.11 4.70 3.33
CA SER A 70 15.31 6.11 3.62
C SER A 70 15.47 6.90 2.31
N ASN A 71 14.82 8.07 2.26
CA ASN A 71 14.98 8.98 1.16
C ASN A 71 16.36 9.67 1.25
N GLU A 72 17.07 9.76 0.12
CA GLU A 72 18.42 10.34 0.11
C GLU A 72 18.48 11.84 0.44
N TYR A 73 17.36 12.56 0.27
CA TYR A 73 17.28 13.99 0.53
C TYR A 73 16.81 14.33 1.96
N THR A 74 16.25 13.36 2.64
CA THR A 74 15.73 13.52 4.00
C THR A 74 15.97 12.24 4.78
N ASP A 75 15.83 12.30 6.11
CA ASP A 75 15.87 11.10 6.95
C ASP A 75 14.50 10.38 7.00
N GLU A 76 13.53 10.86 6.22
CA GLU A 76 12.19 10.27 6.15
C GLU A 76 12.20 9.06 5.22
N GLU A 77 11.40 8.06 5.55
CA GLU A 77 11.36 6.80 4.83
C GLU A 77 10.17 6.74 3.88
N GLU A 78 10.43 6.25 2.67
CA GLU A 78 9.38 5.75 1.79
C GLU A 78 8.99 4.36 2.26
N LEU A 79 7.69 4.06 2.25
CA LEU A 79 7.16 2.80 2.74
C LEU A 79 6.30 2.14 1.66
N SER A 80 6.34 0.82 1.63
CA SER A 80 5.51 0.04 0.72
C SER A 80 4.92 -1.17 1.45
N TRP A 81 3.64 -1.41 1.21
CA TRP A 81 2.94 -2.59 1.67
C TRP A 81 2.30 -3.23 0.44
N HIS A 82 2.70 -4.47 0.14
CA HIS A 82 2.24 -5.16 -1.08
C HIS A 82 1.73 -6.54 -0.74
N LEU A 83 0.62 -6.91 -1.35
CA LEU A 83 0.03 -8.23 -1.26
C LEU A 83 -0.21 -8.75 -2.67
N TYR A 84 0.34 -9.90 -2.98
CA TYR A 84 0.27 -10.51 -4.30
C TYR A 84 -0.31 -11.91 -4.24
N ASN A 85 -1.08 -12.27 -5.27
CA ASN A 85 -1.42 -13.66 -5.52
C ASN A 85 -0.15 -14.38 -6.03
N CYS A 86 0.24 -15.46 -5.34
CA CYS A 86 1.46 -16.20 -5.68
C CYS A 86 1.38 -16.95 -7.01
N TRP A 87 0.16 -17.20 -7.51
CA TRP A 87 -0.07 -18.04 -8.68
C TRP A 87 -0.33 -17.25 -9.95
N ASP A 88 -0.81 -16.02 -9.83
CA ASP A 88 -1.03 -15.15 -10.97
C ASP A 88 -0.93 -13.68 -10.55
N ASP A 89 -0.59 -12.82 -11.49
CA ASP A 89 -0.39 -11.39 -11.24
C ASP A 89 -1.68 -10.57 -11.42
N THR A 90 -2.83 -11.23 -11.54
CA THR A 90 -4.09 -10.54 -11.79
C THR A 90 -4.75 -9.99 -10.54
N ASN A 91 -4.30 -10.44 -9.35
CA ASN A 91 -4.85 -10.01 -8.07
C ASN A 91 -3.74 -9.46 -7.19
N PHE A 92 -3.86 -8.19 -6.79
CA PHE A 92 -2.89 -7.58 -5.89
C PHE A 92 -3.52 -6.40 -5.15
N TYR A 93 -2.89 -6.02 -4.05
CA TYR A 93 -3.20 -4.81 -3.31
C TYR A 93 -1.87 -4.16 -2.88
N THR A 94 -1.70 -2.89 -3.19
CA THR A 94 -0.46 -2.17 -2.86
C THR A 94 -0.79 -0.84 -2.21
N ILE A 95 0.00 -0.48 -1.20
CA ILE A 95 -0.07 0.81 -0.51
C ILE A 95 1.35 1.35 -0.43
N ASP A 96 1.59 2.51 -1.03
CA ASP A 96 2.91 3.12 -1.10
C ASP A 96 2.89 4.53 -0.52
N LEU A 97 3.88 4.84 0.31
CA LEU A 97 4.19 6.19 0.73
C LEU A 97 5.46 6.62 0.00
N LEU A 98 5.32 7.56 -0.92
CA LEU A 98 6.40 8.02 -1.79
C LEU A 98 6.75 9.47 -1.46
N ILE A 99 8.03 9.81 -1.57
CA ILE A 99 8.52 11.15 -1.32
C ILE A 99 9.07 11.70 -2.64
N LEU A 100 8.40 12.72 -3.17
CA LEU A 100 8.74 13.31 -4.46
C LEU A 100 9.23 14.73 -4.29
N GLU A 101 10.27 15.10 -5.03
CA GLU A 101 10.75 16.47 -5.07
C GLU A 101 10.15 17.21 -6.26
N VAL A 102 9.50 18.33 -5.97
CA VAL A 102 8.96 19.23 -7.00
C VAL A 102 10.01 20.28 -7.31
N LYS A 103 10.42 20.31 -8.56
CA LYS A 103 11.44 21.27 -9.05
C LYS A 103 10.82 22.54 -9.57
#